data_f1e3ac1b989a0cc8e9a3fdf078852ff7
#
_entry.id   f1e3ac1b989a0cc8e9a3fdf078852ff7
#
_cell.length_a   1.000
_cell.length_b   1.000
_cell.length_c   1.000
_cell.angle_alpha   90.00
_cell.angle_beta   90.00
_cell.angle_gamma   90.00
#
_symmetry.space_group_name_H-M   'P 1'
#
loop_
_entity.id
_entity.type
_entity.pdbx_description
1 polymer ?
#
loop_
_entity_poly.entity_id
_entity_poly.type
_entity_poly.pdbx_seq_one_letter_code
_entity_poly.pdbx_strand_id
1 'polypeptide(L)'
;MILDLPSSSQLREEEMAATTRADSDTARTLFYVAAVLMAIYGVGLLVFPQAMFTLSDDPGVPANPGWVRWAGGLLLGTAVATWLAASNPESQRPLIVGLATAFTLIALALLYSSLVGDYRGSQLLSWLQILGNAALAAAMWWLSAKTPLPKTAPQSSTKSKTGAN
;
A
#
# COMPACT_ATOMS: atom_id res chain seq x y z
N MET A 1 23.25 -49.05 -2.41
CA MET A 1 22.95 -47.67 -2.07
C MET A 1 21.65 -47.32 -2.80
N ILE A 2 20.51 -47.42 -2.12
CA ILE A 2 19.17 -47.09 -2.69
C ILE A 2 19.01 -45.59 -2.51
N LEU A 3 18.92 -44.85 -3.62
CA LEU A 3 18.59 -43.43 -3.60
C LEU A 3 17.08 -43.31 -3.31
N ASP A 4 16.75 -42.88 -2.09
CA ASP A 4 15.37 -42.50 -1.76
C ASP A 4 14.97 -41.25 -2.58
N LEU A 5 14.23 -41.48 -3.63
CA LEU A 5 13.65 -40.39 -4.42
C LEU A 5 12.46 -39.82 -3.65
N PRO A 6 12.34 -38.45 -3.56
CA PRO A 6 11.23 -37.82 -2.89
C PRO A 6 9.91 -38.22 -3.56
N SER A 7 8.89 -38.45 -2.74
CA SER A 7 7.56 -38.77 -3.24
C SER A 7 6.93 -37.56 -3.97
N SER A 8 6.02 -37.83 -4.89
CA SER A 8 5.31 -36.76 -5.65
C SER A 8 4.52 -35.82 -4.75
N SER A 9 4.10 -36.26 -3.57
CA SER A 9 3.46 -35.42 -2.55
C SER A 9 4.45 -34.45 -1.89
N GLN A 10 5.68 -34.93 -1.58
CA GLN A 10 6.73 -34.07 -1.02
C GLN A 10 7.16 -32.96 -1.99
N LEU A 11 7.32 -33.29 -3.27
CA LEU A 11 7.65 -32.30 -4.31
C LEU A 11 6.56 -31.21 -4.44
N ARG A 12 5.28 -31.59 -4.37
CA ARG A 12 4.17 -30.62 -4.40
C ARG A 12 4.12 -29.73 -3.16
N GLU A 13 4.39 -30.27 -1.99
CA GLU A 13 4.45 -29.48 -0.74
C GLU A 13 5.59 -28.48 -0.77
N GLU A 14 6.76 -28.87 -1.26
CA GLU A 14 7.92 -27.98 -1.42
C GLU A 14 7.63 -26.87 -2.44
N GLU A 15 6.99 -27.18 -3.57
CA GLU A 15 6.62 -26.20 -4.59
C GLU A 15 5.58 -25.19 -4.05
N MET A 16 4.58 -25.67 -3.32
CA MET A 16 3.60 -24.78 -2.68
C MET A 16 4.23 -23.89 -1.61
N ALA A 17 5.12 -24.43 -0.80
CA ALA A 17 5.83 -23.66 0.22
C ALA A 17 6.76 -22.61 -0.40
N ALA A 18 7.46 -22.92 -1.49
CA ALA A 18 8.31 -22.00 -2.22
C ALA A 18 7.49 -20.85 -2.84
N THR A 19 6.35 -21.16 -3.44
CA THR A 19 5.46 -20.15 -4.03
C THR A 19 4.89 -19.20 -2.97
N THR A 20 4.44 -19.73 -1.83
CA THR A 20 3.91 -18.92 -0.72
C THR A 20 4.98 -17.99 -0.16
N ARG A 21 6.23 -18.47 -0.04
CA ARG A 21 7.35 -17.65 0.45
C ARG A 21 7.68 -16.52 -0.52
N ALA A 22 7.72 -16.80 -1.83
CA ALA A 22 7.99 -15.80 -2.85
C ALA A 22 6.90 -14.70 -2.88
N ASP A 23 5.63 -15.06 -2.72
CA ASP A 23 4.53 -14.10 -2.64
C ASP A 23 4.62 -13.23 -1.38
N SER A 24 5.02 -13.80 -0.24
CA SER A 24 5.24 -13.06 1.02
C SER A 24 6.39 -12.06 0.91
N ASP A 25 7.51 -12.43 0.29
CA ASP A 25 8.66 -11.55 0.08
C ASP A 25 8.33 -10.42 -0.89
N THR A 26 7.57 -10.69 -1.94
CA THR A 26 7.06 -9.68 -2.87
C THR A 26 6.15 -8.69 -2.16
N ALA A 27 5.24 -9.17 -1.32
CA ALA A 27 4.34 -8.33 -0.52
C ALA A 27 5.12 -7.41 0.41
N ARG A 28 6.11 -7.94 1.12
CA ARG A 28 6.99 -7.18 2.01
C ARG A 28 7.73 -6.07 1.26
N THR A 29 8.30 -6.40 0.11
CA THR A 29 9.01 -5.42 -0.73
C THR A 29 8.09 -4.29 -1.17
N LEU A 30 6.87 -4.60 -1.63
CA LEU A 30 5.88 -3.60 -2.03
C LEU A 30 5.50 -2.68 -0.88
N PHE A 31 5.32 -3.21 0.33
CA PHE A 31 5.04 -2.39 1.51
C PHE A 31 6.20 -1.45 1.82
N TYR A 32 7.45 -1.91 1.78
CA TYR A 32 8.60 -1.04 2.02
C TYR A 32 8.73 0.05 0.97
N VAL A 33 8.56 -0.28 -0.31
CA VAL A 33 8.59 0.71 -1.40
C VAL A 33 7.49 1.76 -1.21
N ALA A 34 6.25 1.34 -0.95
CA ALA A 34 5.14 2.24 -0.70
C ALA A 34 5.40 3.13 0.54
N ALA A 35 5.88 2.56 1.64
CA ALA A 35 6.18 3.28 2.87
C ALA A 35 7.26 4.34 2.65
N VAL A 36 8.35 3.99 1.96
CA VAL A 36 9.44 4.95 1.65
C VAL A 36 8.95 6.09 0.77
N LEU A 37 8.20 5.81 -0.28
CA LEU A 37 7.64 6.86 -1.15
C LEU A 37 6.70 7.78 -0.37
N MET A 38 5.78 7.23 0.43
CA MET A 38 4.88 8.02 1.27
C MET A 38 5.64 8.83 2.33
N ALA A 39 6.73 8.29 2.89
CA ALA A 39 7.56 9.01 3.85
C ALA A 39 8.28 10.19 3.21
N ILE A 40 8.87 10.02 2.02
CA ILE A 40 9.55 11.09 1.28
C ILE A 40 8.56 12.23 0.99
N TYR A 41 7.40 11.91 0.42
CA TYR A 41 6.36 12.91 0.16
C TYR A 41 5.81 13.52 1.45
N GLY A 42 5.58 12.70 2.48
CA GLY A 42 5.08 13.15 3.77
C GLY A 42 6.01 14.16 4.45
N VAL A 43 7.31 13.86 4.52
CA VAL A 43 8.33 14.80 5.05
C VAL A 43 8.40 16.06 4.19
N GLY A 44 8.44 15.91 2.86
CA GLY A 44 8.51 17.03 1.94
C GLY A 44 7.35 18.01 2.14
N LEU A 45 6.11 17.51 2.16
CA LEU A 45 4.92 18.34 2.33
C LEU A 45 4.79 18.90 3.75
N LEU A 46 5.26 18.18 4.77
CA LEU A 46 5.16 18.62 6.16
C LEU A 46 6.18 19.71 6.48
N VAL A 47 7.45 19.50 6.10
CA VAL A 47 8.57 20.35 6.50
C VAL A 47 8.90 21.39 5.43
N PHE A 48 8.86 21.00 4.15
CA PHE A 48 9.29 21.82 3.02
C PHE A 48 8.20 21.98 1.95
N PRO A 49 6.95 22.38 2.31
CA PRO A 49 5.85 22.45 1.35
C PRO A 49 6.21 23.31 0.13
N GLN A 50 6.84 24.45 0.36
CA GLN A 50 7.23 25.38 -0.69
C GLN A 50 8.22 24.77 -1.69
N ALA A 51 9.23 24.05 -1.20
CA ALA A 51 10.18 23.36 -2.05
C ALA A 51 9.53 22.27 -2.89
N MET A 52 8.57 21.53 -2.33
CA MET A 52 7.83 20.50 -3.06
C MET A 52 7.04 21.06 -4.24
N PHE A 53 6.36 22.21 -4.04
CA PHE A 53 5.64 22.90 -5.12
C PHE A 53 6.60 23.46 -6.16
N THR A 54 7.71 24.07 -5.74
CA THR A 54 8.74 24.59 -6.67
C THR A 54 9.37 23.48 -7.51
N LEU A 55 9.66 22.31 -6.90
CA LEU A 55 10.19 21.16 -7.62
C LEU A 55 9.19 20.60 -8.65
N SER A 56 7.90 20.79 -8.39
CA SER A 56 6.84 20.38 -9.31
C SER A 56 6.53 21.44 -10.38
N ASP A 57 7.28 22.56 -10.39
CA ASP A 57 7.04 23.72 -11.28
C ASP A 57 5.63 24.33 -11.08
N ASP A 58 5.02 24.12 -9.92
CA ASP A 58 3.71 24.64 -9.59
C ASP A 58 3.84 25.96 -8.82
N PRO A 59 3.50 27.12 -9.44
CA PRO A 59 3.57 28.42 -8.77
C PRO A 59 2.51 28.60 -7.68
N GLY A 60 1.61 27.66 -7.55
CA GLY A 60 0.39 27.76 -6.75
C GLY A 60 0.55 27.36 -5.28
N VAL A 61 1.68 27.68 -4.62
CA VAL A 61 1.76 27.48 -3.16
C VAL A 61 0.66 28.30 -2.49
N PRO A 62 -0.30 27.67 -1.78
CA PRO A 62 -1.36 28.40 -1.11
C PRO A 62 -0.78 29.38 -0.10
N ALA A 63 -1.40 30.56 0.04
CA ALA A 63 -1.02 31.55 1.04
C ALA A 63 -1.02 30.96 2.48
N ASN A 64 -1.84 29.93 2.70
CA ASN A 64 -1.84 29.14 3.94
C ASN A 64 -1.53 27.67 3.64
N PRO A 65 -0.27 27.19 3.86
CA PRO A 65 0.13 25.82 3.61
C PRO A 65 -0.37 24.82 4.67
N GLY A 66 -1.24 25.22 5.58
CA GLY A 66 -1.69 24.38 6.69
C GLY A 66 -2.27 23.03 6.24
N TRP A 67 -3.13 23.05 5.20
CA TRP A 67 -3.71 21.82 4.65
C TRP A 67 -2.67 20.92 3.98
N VAL A 68 -1.63 21.50 3.36
CA VAL A 68 -0.52 20.76 2.73
C VAL A 68 0.29 20.03 3.80
N ARG A 69 0.58 20.70 4.92
CA ARG A 69 1.26 20.10 6.07
C ARG A 69 0.43 19.01 6.73
N TRP A 70 -0.89 19.22 6.82
CA TRP A 70 -1.81 18.19 7.30
C TRP A 70 -1.76 16.93 6.40
N ALA A 71 -1.80 17.10 5.09
CA ALA A 71 -1.66 16.00 4.13
C ALA A 71 -0.30 15.29 4.29
N GLY A 72 0.79 16.05 4.49
CA GLY A 72 2.12 15.51 4.78
C GLY A 72 2.15 14.66 6.06
N GLY A 73 1.52 15.14 7.13
CA GLY A 73 1.39 14.38 8.37
C GLY A 73 0.60 13.08 8.21
N LEU A 74 -0.49 13.11 7.44
CA LEU A 74 -1.29 11.94 7.14
C LEU A 74 -0.50 10.89 6.32
N LEU A 75 0.25 11.33 5.30
CA LEU A 75 1.12 10.47 4.52
C LEU A 75 2.21 9.83 5.40
N LEU A 76 2.82 10.59 6.31
CA LEU A 76 3.82 10.06 7.24
C LEU A 76 3.23 9.01 8.17
N GLY A 77 2.07 9.26 8.75
CA GLY A 77 1.37 8.28 9.59
C GLY A 77 1.05 7.00 8.81
N THR A 78 0.59 7.13 7.58
CA THR A 78 0.32 5.99 6.69
C THR A 78 1.62 5.25 6.33
N ALA A 79 2.72 5.96 6.08
CA ALA A 79 4.02 5.37 5.81
C ALA A 79 4.50 4.50 6.98
N VAL A 80 4.39 4.99 8.22
CA VAL A 80 4.74 4.23 9.43
C VAL A 80 3.86 2.98 9.56
N ALA A 81 2.55 3.11 9.40
CA ALA A 81 1.63 1.97 9.45
C ALA A 81 1.98 0.91 8.38
N THR A 82 2.28 1.36 7.16
CA THR A 82 2.67 0.48 6.06
C THR A 82 4.01 -0.21 6.33
N TRP A 83 4.98 0.52 6.88
CA TRP A 83 6.27 -0.04 7.29
C TRP A 83 6.12 -1.14 8.34
N LEU A 84 5.33 -0.90 9.37
CA LEU A 84 5.07 -1.87 10.42
C LEU A 84 4.32 -3.11 9.89
N ALA A 85 3.40 -2.91 8.95
CA ALA A 85 2.66 -4.00 8.30
C ALA A 85 3.55 -4.91 7.44
N ALA A 86 4.70 -4.41 6.96
CA ALA A 86 5.66 -5.20 6.18
C ALA A 86 6.24 -6.40 6.95
N SER A 87 6.21 -6.37 8.29
CA SER A 87 6.66 -7.50 9.13
C SER A 87 5.74 -8.73 9.01
N ASN A 88 4.45 -8.53 8.74
CA ASN A 88 3.46 -9.60 8.58
C ASN A 88 2.43 -9.23 7.50
N PRO A 89 2.81 -9.21 6.22
CA PRO A 89 1.96 -8.73 5.14
C PRO A 89 0.71 -9.58 4.92
N GLU A 90 0.76 -10.87 5.22
CA GLU A 90 -0.34 -11.81 5.00
C GLU A 90 -1.57 -11.50 5.86
N SER A 91 -1.38 -10.90 7.05
CA SER A 91 -2.48 -10.49 7.93
C SER A 91 -3.06 -9.11 7.62
N GLN A 92 -2.45 -8.36 6.69
CA GLN A 92 -2.74 -6.94 6.45
C GLN A 92 -3.62 -6.67 5.21
N ARG A 93 -4.46 -7.63 4.82
CA ARG A 93 -5.33 -7.46 3.65
C ARG A 93 -6.17 -6.18 3.68
N PRO A 94 -6.76 -5.74 4.80
CA PRO A 94 -7.50 -4.47 4.83
C PRO A 94 -6.60 -3.27 4.49
N LEU A 95 -5.36 -3.26 4.95
CA LEU A 95 -4.39 -2.21 4.62
C LEU A 95 -3.99 -2.26 3.15
N ILE A 96 -3.78 -3.47 2.58
CA ILE A 96 -3.49 -3.64 1.16
C ILE A 96 -4.61 -3.05 0.30
N VAL A 97 -5.86 -3.38 0.61
CA VAL A 97 -7.04 -2.85 -0.10
C VAL A 97 -7.14 -1.33 0.08
N GLY A 98 -6.91 -0.83 1.29
CA GLY A 98 -6.90 0.61 1.57
C GLY A 98 -5.84 1.35 0.74
N LEU A 99 -4.61 0.85 0.69
CA LEU A 99 -3.53 1.41 -0.12
C LEU A 99 -3.84 1.32 -1.63
N ALA A 100 -4.34 0.18 -2.11
CA ALA A 100 -4.74 0.00 -3.50
C ALA A 100 -5.78 1.04 -3.91
N THR A 101 -6.80 1.25 -3.07
CA THR A 101 -7.84 2.26 -3.29
C THR A 101 -7.25 3.67 -3.27
N ALA A 102 -6.39 3.99 -2.29
CA ALA A 102 -5.78 5.31 -2.17
C ALA A 102 -4.92 5.64 -3.40
N PHE A 103 -4.04 4.75 -3.84
CA PHE A 103 -3.22 4.96 -5.04
C PHE A 103 -4.06 5.06 -6.31
N THR A 104 -5.16 4.29 -6.43
CA THR A 104 -6.11 4.41 -7.54
C THR A 104 -6.74 5.80 -7.57
N LEU A 105 -7.25 6.28 -6.45
CA LEU A 105 -7.88 7.59 -6.36
C LEU A 105 -6.89 8.72 -6.63
N ILE A 106 -5.65 8.62 -6.13
CA ILE A 106 -4.59 9.59 -6.42
C ILE A 106 -4.28 9.62 -7.92
N ALA A 107 -4.09 8.46 -8.55
CA ALA A 107 -3.83 8.38 -9.99
C ALA A 107 -4.97 9.01 -10.82
N LEU A 108 -6.23 8.72 -10.46
CA LEU A 108 -7.40 9.28 -11.13
C LEU A 108 -7.52 10.80 -10.91
N ALA A 109 -7.26 11.28 -9.70
CA ALA A 109 -7.29 12.71 -9.39
C ALA A 109 -6.21 13.48 -10.16
N LEU A 110 -4.99 12.95 -10.23
CA LEU A 110 -3.89 13.54 -11.01
C LEU A 110 -4.20 13.54 -12.50
N LEU A 111 -4.76 12.43 -13.02
CA LEU A 111 -5.17 12.33 -14.41
C LEU A 111 -6.25 13.36 -14.74
N TYR A 112 -7.28 13.47 -13.89
CA TYR A 112 -8.34 14.46 -14.04
C TYR A 112 -7.76 15.89 -14.05
N SER A 113 -6.94 16.24 -13.06
CA SER A 113 -6.30 17.57 -12.98
C SER A 113 -5.45 17.89 -14.21
N SER A 114 -4.78 16.88 -14.78
CA SER A 114 -3.98 17.03 -16.00
C SER A 114 -4.86 17.27 -17.24
N LEU A 115 -6.04 16.63 -17.31
CA LEU A 115 -6.98 16.76 -18.43
C LEU A 115 -7.74 18.07 -18.43
N VAL A 116 -8.13 18.60 -17.24
CA VAL A 116 -8.85 19.88 -17.14
C VAL A 116 -7.93 21.09 -17.09
N GLY A 117 -6.60 20.87 -17.08
CA GLY A 117 -5.61 21.94 -17.08
C GLY A 117 -5.40 22.63 -15.73
N ASP A 118 -5.88 22.03 -14.63
CA ASP A 118 -5.65 22.53 -13.27
C ASP A 118 -4.22 22.30 -12.81
N TYR A 119 -3.55 21.28 -13.39
CA TYR A 119 -2.16 20.98 -13.10
C TYR A 119 -1.25 21.88 -13.91
N ARG A 120 -0.59 22.83 -13.24
CA ARG A 120 0.29 23.83 -13.86
C ARG A 120 1.78 23.46 -13.79
N GLY A 121 2.09 22.28 -13.24
CA GLY A 121 3.47 21.82 -13.09
C GLY A 121 4.06 21.18 -14.34
N SER A 122 5.29 20.70 -14.24
CA SER A 122 5.98 19.98 -15.31
C SER A 122 5.17 18.77 -15.79
N GLN A 123 4.81 18.74 -17.07
CA GLN A 123 4.05 17.62 -17.65
C GLN A 123 4.75 16.28 -17.43
N LEU A 124 6.09 16.24 -17.50
CA LEU A 124 6.86 15.03 -17.28
C LEU A 124 6.66 14.49 -15.85
N LEU A 125 6.76 15.36 -14.84
CA LEU A 125 6.57 14.98 -13.44
C LEU A 125 5.12 14.54 -13.18
N SER A 126 4.13 15.21 -13.78
CA SER A 126 2.73 14.80 -13.70
C SER A 126 2.52 13.38 -14.23
N TRP A 127 3.03 13.06 -15.41
CA TRP A 127 2.92 11.72 -15.97
C TRP A 127 3.67 10.67 -15.15
N LEU A 128 4.85 11.00 -14.61
CA LEU A 128 5.58 10.10 -13.71
C LEU A 128 4.79 9.79 -12.44
N GLN A 129 4.13 10.79 -11.85
CA GLN A 129 3.29 10.61 -10.67
C GLN A 129 2.04 9.78 -10.99
N ILE A 130 1.35 10.06 -12.11
CA ILE A 130 0.17 9.29 -12.55
C ILE A 130 0.56 7.83 -12.76
N LEU A 131 1.60 7.55 -13.56
CA LEU A 131 2.04 6.20 -13.89
C LEU A 131 2.56 5.46 -12.65
N GLY A 132 3.32 6.13 -11.78
CA GLY A 132 3.84 5.57 -10.53
C GLY A 132 2.71 5.16 -9.58
N ASN A 133 1.73 6.02 -9.37
CA ASN A 133 0.56 5.70 -8.54
C ASN A 133 -0.30 4.60 -9.16
N ALA A 134 -0.50 4.61 -10.48
CA ALA A 134 -1.23 3.56 -11.18
C ALA A 134 -0.53 2.20 -11.07
N ALA A 135 0.81 2.16 -11.21
CA ALA A 135 1.59 0.95 -11.04
C ALA A 135 1.51 0.39 -9.60
N LEU A 136 1.62 1.27 -8.60
CA LEU A 136 1.45 0.88 -7.19
C LEU A 136 0.02 0.38 -6.92
N ALA A 137 -1.00 1.04 -7.44
CA ALA A 137 -2.38 0.60 -7.34
C ALA A 137 -2.55 -0.81 -7.94
N ALA A 138 -2.06 -1.04 -9.17
CA ALA A 138 -2.14 -2.34 -9.83
C ALA A 138 -1.41 -3.43 -9.03
N ALA A 139 -0.20 -3.15 -8.52
CA ALA A 139 0.55 -4.07 -7.69
C ALA A 139 -0.17 -4.42 -6.38
N MET A 140 -0.77 -3.42 -5.70
CA MET A 140 -1.53 -3.64 -4.47
C MET A 140 -2.84 -4.39 -4.72
N TRP A 141 -3.55 -4.12 -5.83
CA TRP A 141 -4.74 -4.88 -6.22
C TRP A 141 -4.39 -6.34 -6.53
N TRP A 142 -3.31 -6.58 -7.27
CA TRP A 142 -2.81 -7.93 -7.52
C TRP A 142 -2.47 -8.66 -6.23
N LEU A 143 -1.78 -7.99 -5.30
CA LEU A 143 -1.45 -8.54 -3.99
C LEU A 143 -2.72 -8.85 -3.17
N SER A 144 -3.72 -7.97 -3.20
CA SER A 144 -4.99 -8.17 -2.47
C SER A 144 -5.75 -9.41 -2.96
N ALA A 145 -5.64 -9.73 -4.25
CA ALA A 145 -6.26 -10.91 -4.83
C ALA A 145 -5.58 -12.22 -4.37
N LYS A 146 -4.29 -12.17 -4.07
CA LYS A 146 -3.51 -13.32 -3.57
C LYS A 146 -3.61 -13.51 -2.05
N THR A 147 -3.87 -12.44 -1.30
CA THR A 147 -3.93 -12.49 0.17
C THR A 147 -5.31 -13.00 0.62
N PRO A 148 -5.41 -14.14 1.30
CA PRO A 148 -6.67 -14.68 1.75
C PRO A 148 -7.34 -13.76 2.78
N LEU A 149 -8.68 -13.83 2.86
CA LEU A 149 -9.41 -13.13 3.93
C LEU A 149 -9.01 -13.73 5.29
N PRO A 150 -8.84 -12.90 6.33
CA PRO A 150 -8.70 -13.42 7.69
C PRO A 150 -9.87 -14.36 7.98
N LYS A 151 -9.57 -15.60 8.36
CA LYS A 151 -10.60 -16.52 8.81
C LYS A 151 -11.27 -15.87 10.03
N THR A 152 -12.54 -15.48 9.90
CA THR A 152 -13.33 -15.06 11.04
C THR A 152 -13.26 -16.18 12.07
N ALA A 153 -12.66 -15.90 13.22
CA ALA A 153 -12.66 -16.85 14.32
C ALA A 153 -14.12 -17.26 14.57
N PRO A 154 -14.43 -18.57 14.71
CA PRO A 154 -15.78 -18.99 15.00
C PRO A 154 -16.22 -18.22 16.25
N GLN A 155 -17.30 -17.44 16.12
CA GLN A 155 -17.91 -16.77 17.28
C GLN A 155 -18.20 -17.88 18.28
N SER A 156 -17.43 -17.91 19.37
CA SER A 156 -17.74 -18.79 20.49
C SER A 156 -19.14 -18.39 20.92
N SER A 157 -20.13 -19.22 20.56
CA SER A 157 -21.49 -19.08 21.05
C SER A 157 -21.39 -19.17 22.56
N THR A 158 -21.37 -18.03 23.21
CA THR A 158 -21.54 -17.94 24.66
C THR A 158 -22.93 -18.45 24.93
N LYS A 159 -23.06 -19.79 25.06
CA LYS A 159 -24.25 -20.39 25.65
C LYS A 159 -24.36 -19.78 27.05
N SER A 160 -25.18 -18.74 27.15
CA SER A 160 -25.70 -18.24 28.42
C SER A 160 -26.31 -19.44 29.13
N LYS A 161 -25.57 -20.02 30.07
CA LYS A 161 -26.15 -20.86 31.10
C LYS A 161 -26.96 -19.94 32.02
N THR A 162 -28.21 -19.65 31.61
CA THR A 162 -29.21 -19.16 32.55
C THR A 162 -29.52 -20.34 33.44
N GLY A 163 -28.80 -20.40 34.58
CA GLY A 163 -29.10 -21.32 35.66
C GLY A 163 -30.48 -20.94 36.26
N ALA A 164 -31.41 -21.83 36.09
CA ALA A 164 -32.61 -21.83 36.89
C ALA A 164 -32.23 -22.11 38.35
N ASN A 165 -32.63 -21.27 39.25
CA ASN A 165 -32.96 -21.56 40.64
C ASN A 165 -34.38 -21.11 40.90
#